data_62ed6a366146f7f32dc2e849003d5543
#
_entry.id   62ed6a366146f7f32dc2e849003d5543
#
_cell.length_a   1.000
_cell.length_b   1.000
_cell.length_c   1.000
_cell.angle_alpha   90.00
_cell.angle_beta   90.00
_cell.angle_gamma   90.00
#
_symmetry.space_group_name_H-M   'P 1'
#
loop_
_entity.id
_entity.type
_entity.pdbx_description
1 polymer ?
#
loop_
_entity_poly.entity_id
_entity_poly.type
_entity_poly.pdbx_seq_one_letter_code
_entity_poly.pdbx_strand_id
1 'polypeptide(L)'
;MRFVVAITAASGAIYARLTIERLLASPCVSEIALVCSRHAREVMAHEGVSLPVDGRIREYANDDMFAPPASGSARYDGMAVVPSTVGTVGRVAAGTAQSLIERAADVMLKERRRLVFVVRETPLSLIHLRNMAALTEAGAVILPCLLYTSPSP
;
A
#
# COMPACT_ATOMS: atom_id res chain seq x y z
N MET A 1 -15.25 10.07 -2.03
CA MET A 1 -14.59 8.80 -1.67
C MET A 1 -13.28 9.06 -0.96
N ARG A 2 -12.91 8.20 -0.06
CA ARG A 2 -11.69 8.31 0.76
C ARG A 2 -10.88 7.03 0.61
N PHE A 3 -9.59 7.18 0.34
CA PHE A 3 -8.70 6.04 0.12
C PHE A 3 -7.48 6.09 1.01
N VAL A 4 -6.95 4.90 1.32
CA VAL A 4 -5.65 4.76 1.96
C VAL A 4 -4.63 4.38 0.89
N VAL A 5 -3.53 5.10 0.82
CA VAL A 5 -2.40 4.75 -0.03
C VAL A 5 -1.22 4.49 0.88
N ALA A 6 -0.76 3.26 0.89
CA ALA A 6 0.41 2.83 1.65
C ALA A 6 1.59 2.62 0.70
N ILE A 7 2.74 3.16 1.07
CA ILE A 7 3.97 3.04 0.27
C ILE A 7 4.98 2.28 1.11
N THR A 8 5.45 1.16 0.59
CA THR A 8 6.48 0.37 1.26
C THR A 8 7.81 0.48 0.53
N ALA A 9 8.87 -0.05 1.14
CA ALA A 9 10.25 0.12 0.65
C ALA A 9 10.59 -0.90 -0.45
N ALA A 10 9.80 -0.92 -1.52
CA ALA A 10 10.09 -1.71 -2.72
C ALA A 10 10.37 -0.78 -3.90
N SER A 11 11.09 -1.27 -4.90
CA SER A 11 11.26 -0.55 -6.15
C SER A 11 9.91 -0.30 -6.81
N GLY A 12 9.77 0.82 -7.53
CA GLY A 12 8.53 1.17 -8.18
C GLY A 12 7.78 2.31 -7.51
N ALA A 13 8.47 3.19 -6.80
CA ALA A 13 7.87 4.37 -6.18
C ALA A 13 7.10 5.24 -7.18
N ILE A 14 7.47 5.19 -8.47
CA ILE A 14 6.73 5.89 -9.53
C ILE A 14 5.26 5.47 -9.59
N TYR A 15 4.97 4.21 -9.31
CA TYR A 15 3.59 3.71 -9.31
C TYR A 15 2.77 4.29 -8.15
N ALA A 16 3.41 4.57 -7.01
CA ALA A 16 2.76 5.28 -5.91
C ALA A 16 2.37 6.69 -6.34
N ARG A 17 3.29 7.41 -6.97
CA ARG A 17 3.05 8.74 -7.49
C ARG A 17 1.91 8.75 -8.51
N LEU A 18 1.94 7.84 -9.47
CA LEU A 18 0.91 7.74 -10.50
C LEU A 18 -0.46 7.40 -9.90
N THR A 19 -0.49 6.52 -8.90
CA THR A 19 -1.74 6.16 -8.20
C THR A 19 -2.32 7.39 -7.53
N ILE A 20 -1.52 8.15 -6.80
CA ILE A 20 -1.97 9.36 -6.11
C ILE A 20 -2.43 10.41 -7.13
N GLU A 21 -1.68 10.63 -8.20
CA GLU A 21 -2.06 11.56 -9.25
C GLU A 21 -3.42 11.21 -9.88
N ARG A 22 -3.64 9.93 -10.15
CA ARG A 22 -4.91 9.46 -10.74
C ARG A 22 -6.07 9.62 -9.76
N LEU A 23 -5.86 9.37 -8.48
CA LEU A 23 -6.88 9.60 -7.46
C LEU A 23 -7.21 11.09 -7.35
N LEU A 24 -6.18 11.94 -7.34
CA LEU A 24 -6.37 13.39 -7.25
C LEU A 24 -7.06 13.99 -8.49
N ALA A 25 -6.94 13.34 -9.64
CA ALA A 25 -7.62 13.76 -10.86
C ALA A 25 -9.13 13.52 -10.82
N SER A 26 -9.60 12.67 -9.90
CA SER A 26 -11.03 12.40 -9.75
C SER A 26 -11.68 13.40 -8.79
N PRO A 27 -12.75 14.10 -9.21
CA PRO A 27 -13.47 15.01 -8.33
C PRO A 27 -14.24 14.28 -7.22
N CYS A 28 -14.42 12.96 -7.35
CA CYS A 28 -15.11 12.15 -6.34
C CYS A 28 -14.22 11.83 -5.14
N VAL A 29 -12.90 12.00 -5.26
CA VAL A 29 -11.96 11.72 -4.17
C VAL A 29 -11.84 12.92 -3.26
N SER A 30 -12.23 12.76 -1.99
CA SER A 30 -12.19 13.82 -0.99
C SER A 30 -10.98 13.75 -0.07
N GLU A 31 -10.39 12.55 0.11
CA GLU A 31 -9.24 12.37 0.98
C GLU A 31 -8.40 11.19 0.55
N ILE A 32 -7.09 11.35 0.66
CA ILE A 32 -6.11 10.27 0.56
C ILE A 32 -5.35 10.24 1.89
N ALA A 33 -5.49 9.14 2.62
CA ALA A 33 -4.68 8.87 3.80
C ALA A 33 -3.39 8.21 3.34
N LEU A 34 -2.28 8.92 3.46
CA LEU A 34 -0.97 8.46 3.02
C LEU A 34 -0.20 7.90 4.21
N VAL A 35 0.30 6.68 4.08
CA VAL A 35 1.13 6.03 5.10
C VAL A 35 2.37 5.45 4.42
N CYS A 36 3.55 5.90 4.85
CA CYS A 36 4.81 5.39 4.33
C CYS A 36 5.47 4.47 5.35
N SER A 37 6.01 3.34 4.90
CA SER A 37 6.80 2.48 5.75
C SER A 37 8.13 3.16 6.11
N ARG A 38 8.85 2.58 7.07
CA ARG A 38 10.07 3.18 7.66
C ARG A 38 11.10 3.65 6.63
N HIS A 39 11.32 2.87 5.57
CA HIS A 39 12.34 3.17 4.56
C HIS A 39 11.77 3.58 3.20
N ALA A 40 10.44 3.74 3.10
CA ALA A 40 9.80 4.05 1.82
C ALA A 40 10.30 5.38 1.25
N ARG A 41 10.47 6.40 2.08
CA ARG A 41 10.93 7.71 1.61
C ARG A 41 12.38 7.68 1.12
N GLU A 42 13.22 6.84 1.72
CA GLU A 42 14.59 6.64 1.26
C GLU A 42 14.60 6.03 -0.14
N VAL A 43 13.75 5.04 -0.40
CA VAL A 43 13.63 4.43 -1.72
C VAL A 43 13.10 5.44 -2.74
N MET A 44 12.09 6.23 -2.36
CA MET A 44 11.60 7.29 -3.24
C MET A 44 12.68 8.30 -3.62
N ALA A 45 13.45 8.74 -2.64
CA ALA A 45 14.56 9.67 -2.87
C ALA A 45 15.62 9.05 -3.79
N HIS A 46 15.97 7.79 -3.57
CA HIS A 46 16.93 7.06 -4.39
C HIS A 46 16.44 6.91 -5.83
N GLU A 47 15.15 6.72 -6.03
CA GLU A 47 14.55 6.59 -7.36
C GLU A 47 14.20 7.95 -7.99
N GLY A 48 14.44 9.05 -7.28
CA GLY A 48 14.16 10.39 -7.78
C GLY A 48 12.66 10.70 -7.91
N VAL A 49 11.84 10.07 -7.07
CA VAL A 49 10.38 10.24 -7.10
C VAL A 49 9.94 11.14 -5.95
N SER A 50 9.17 12.18 -6.27
CA SER A 50 8.49 13.02 -5.29
C SER A 50 6.98 12.83 -5.42
N LEU A 51 6.26 12.98 -4.32
CA LEU A 51 4.80 12.83 -4.31
C LEU A 51 4.12 14.19 -4.57
N PRO A 52 2.91 14.19 -5.16
CA PRO A 52 2.13 15.40 -5.31
C PRO A 52 1.82 16.06 -3.96
N VAL A 53 1.67 17.37 -3.99
CA VAL A 53 1.20 18.14 -2.83
C VAL A 53 -0.22 18.59 -3.11
N ASP A 54 -1.15 18.21 -2.25
CA ASP A 54 -2.58 18.53 -2.40
C ASP A 54 -3.22 18.54 -1.01
N GLY A 55 -4.14 19.47 -0.77
CA GLY A 55 -4.82 19.58 0.52
C GLY A 55 -5.66 18.36 0.93
N ARG A 56 -5.97 17.48 -0.02
CA ARG A 56 -6.72 16.24 0.25
C ARG A 56 -5.83 15.12 0.78
N ILE A 57 -4.50 15.27 0.70
CA ILE A 57 -3.56 14.26 1.21
C ILE A 57 -3.30 14.52 2.67
N ARG A 58 -3.58 13.51 3.51
CA ARG A 58 -3.26 13.53 4.94
C ARG A 58 -2.28 12.40 5.21
N GLU A 59 -1.09 12.75 5.67
CA GLU A 59 -0.08 11.74 6.00
C GLU A 59 -0.16 11.36 7.47
N TYR A 60 -0.06 10.06 7.73
CA TYR A 60 -0.02 9.48 9.07
C TYR A 60 1.25 8.66 9.22
N ALA A 61 1.86 8.73 10.40
CA ALA A 61 3.04 7.93 10.70
C ALA A 61 2.67 6.43 10.79
N ASN A 62 3.56 5.58 10.29
CA ASN A 62 3.31 4.13 10.25
C ASN A 62 3.27 3.47 11.64
N ASP A 63 3.70 4.18 12.69
CA ASP A 63 3.60 3.73 14.07
C ASP A 63 2.39 4.32 14.81
N ASP A 64 1.61 5.17 14.15
CA ASP A 64 0.41 5.76 14.76
C ASP A 64 -0.80 4.82 14.63
N MET A 65 -0.95 3.95 15.63
CA MET A 65 -2.04 2.97 15.67
C MET A 65 -3.39 3.58 16.07
N PHE A 66 -3.43 4.88 16.37
CA PHE A 66 -4.67 5.61 16.67
C PHE A 66 -5.16 6.42 15.47
N ALA A 67 -4.42 6.45 14.37
CA ALA A 67 -4.81 7.16 13.17
C ALA A 67 -6.08 6.54 12.54
N PRO A 68 -6.88 7.35 11.81
CA PRO A 68 -8.13 6.86 11.22
C PRO A 68 -8.05 5.56 10.41
N PRO A 69 -6.99 5.30 9.63
CA PRO A 69 -6.92 4.03 8.88
C PRO A 69 -6.90 2.77 9.76
N ALA A 70 -6.57 2.89 11.04
CA ALA A 70 -6.55 1.77 11.97
C ALA A 70 -7.96 1.33 12.43
N SER A 71 -9.00 2.06 12.06
CA SER A 71 -10.36 1.80 12.52
C SER A 71 -11.34 1.61 11.36
N GLY A 72 -12.13 0.55 11.44
CA GLY A 72 -13.21 0.31 10.48
C GLY A 72 -14.27 1.39 10.47
N SER A 73 -14.46 2.10 11.58
CA SER A 73 -15.43 3.19 11.69
C SER A 73 -15.06 4.43 10.86
N ALA A 74 -13.81 4.56 10.46
CA ALA A 74 -13.37 5.66 9.59
C ALA A 74 -13.91 5.53 8.16
N ARG A 75 -14.30 4.33 7.76
CA ARG A 75 -15.00 4.04 6.49
C ARG A 75 -14.26 4.50 5.23
N TYR A 76 -12.99 4.17 5.12
CA TYR A 76 -12.29 4.35 3.85
C TYR A 76 -12.88 3.39 2.81
N ASP A 77 -13.00 3.85 1.58
CA ASP A 77 -13.62 3.09 0.49
C ASP A 77 -12.71 2.03 -0.10
N GLY A 78 -11.42 2.20 0.02
CA GLY A 78 -10.44 1.25 -0.47
C GLY A 78 -9.03 1.60 -0.04
N MET A 79 -8.11 0.68 -0.28
CA MET A 79 -6.71 0.83 0.05
C MET A 79 -5.83 0.20 -1.03
N ALA A 80 -4.77 0.90 -1.39
CA ALA A 80 -3.71 0.38 -2.23
C ALA A 80 -2.39 0.39 -1.47
N VAL A 81 -1.68 -0.73 -1.50
CA VAL A 81 -0.30 -0.82 -1.04
C VAL A 81 0.57 -0.82 -2.30
N VAL A 82 1.19 0.30 -2.59
CA VAL A 82 1.88 0.53 -3.87
C VAL A 82 3.16 1.34 -3.71
N PRO A 83 4.32 0.79 -4.04
CA PRO A 83 4.56 -0.63 -4.25
C PRO A 83 4.50 -1.41 -2.94
N SER A 84 4.26 -2.71 -3.01
CA SER A 84 4.25 -3.58 -1.85
C SER A 84 5.45 -4.51 -1.83
N THR A 85 6.14 -4.55 -0.68
CA THR A 85 7.12 -5.60 -0.43
C THR A 85 6.41 -6.93 -0.18
N VAL A 86 7.10 -8.03 -0.44
CA VAL A 86 6.60 -9.37 -0.08
C VAL A 86 6.56 -9.57 1.44
N GLY A 87 7.38 -8.83 2.17
CA GLY A 87 7.32 -8.82 3.64
C GLY A 87 5.99 -8.26 4.15
N THR A 88 5.50 -7.17 3.56
CA THR A 88 4.19 -6.61 3.90
C THR A 88 3.08 -7.60 3.58
N VAL A 89 3.12 -8.20 2.39
CA VAL A 89 2.17 -9.26 2.00
C VAL A 89 2.18 -10.39 3.01
N GLY A 90 3.36 -10.87 3.40
CA GLY A 90 3.50 -11.97 4.36
C GLY A 90 2.93 -11.64 5.74
N ARG A 91 3.20 -10.46 6.25
CA ARG A 91 2.68 -10.05 7.57
C ARG A 91 1.16 -9.90 7.56
N VAL A 92 0.61 -9.29 6.52
CA VAL A 92 -0.86 -9.17 6.40
C VAL A 92 -1.50 -10.55 6.24
N ALA A 93 -0.91 -11.43 5.42
CA ALA A 93 -1.41 -12.80 5.24
C ALA A 93 -1.38 -13.60 6.54
N ALA A 94 -0.42 -13.34 7.43
CA ALA A 94 -0.32 -13.98 8.73
C ALA A 94 -1.23 -13.35 9.79
N GLY A 95 -1.93 -12.27 9.46
CA GLY A 95 -2.75 -11.54 10.42
C GLY A 95 -1.95 -10.66 11.38
N THR A 96 -0.69 -10.41 11.08
CA THR A 96 0.16 -9.53 11.88
C THR A 96 -0.21 -8.07 11.62
N ALA A 97 -0.50 -7.31 12.67
CA ALA A 97 -0.93 -5.92 12.57
C ALA A 97 -0.12 -5.04 13.54
N GLN A 98 1.19 -4.97 13.32
CA GLN A 98 2.11 -4.24 14.18
C GLN A 98 2.45 -2.83 13.68
N SER A 99 2.01 -2.48 12.48
CA SER A 99 2.16 -1.14 11.91
C SER A 99 0.83 -0.64 11.41
N LEU A 100 0.72 0.66 11.17
CA LEU A 100 -0.52 1.24 10.64
C LEU A 100 -0.87 0.66 9.27
N ILE A 101 0.11 0.44 8.40
CA ILE A 101 -0.12 -0.17 7.09
C ILE A 101 -0.74 -1.55 7.24
N GLU A 102 -0.16 -2.40 8.09
CA GLU A 102 -0.66 -3.76 8.32
C GLU A 102 -2.05 -3.74 8.95
N ARG A 103 -2.26 -2.85 9.92
CA ARG A 103 -3.56 -2.72 10.58
C ARG A 103 -4.64 -2.21 9.62
N ALA A 104 -4.32 -1.21 8.78
CA ALA A 104 -5.26 -0.70 7.80
C ALA A 104 -5.64 -1.78 6.78
N ALA A 105 -4.68 -2.57 6.33
CA ALA A 105 -4.96 -3.71 5.43
C ALA A 105 -5.87 -4.74 6.10
N ASP A 106 -5.60 -5.07 7.37
CA ASP A 106 -6.43 -5.97 8.17
C ASP A 106 -7.87 -5.43 8.29
N VAL A 107 -8.02 -4.13 8.50
CA VAL A 107 -9.34 -3.47 8.54
C VAL A 107 -10.05 -3.60 7.19
N MET A 108 -9.36 -3.39 6.08
CA MET A 108 -9.96 -3.55 4.75
C MET A 108 -10.50 -4.97 4.56
N LEU A 109 -9.72 -5.98 4.96
CA LEU A 109 -10.11 -7.38 4.83
C LEU A 109 -11.32 -7.71 5.72
N LYS A 110 -11.29 -7.32 6.99
CA LYS A 110 -12.40 -7.64 7.91
C LYS A 110 -13.69 -6.91 7.57
N GLU A 111 -13.59 -5.71 7.01
CA GLU A 111 -14.75 -4.92 6.59
C GLU A 111 -15.16 -5.21 5.14
N ARG A 112 -14.48 -6.13 4.49
CA ARG A 112 -14.72 -6.56 3.10
C ARG A 112 -14.69 -5.39 2.12
N ARG A 113 -13.75 -4.49 2.32
CA ARG A 113 -13.49 -3.36 1.44
C ARG A 113 -12.36 -3.70 0.48
N ARG A 114 -12.27 -2.96 -0.62
CA ARG A 114 -11.26 -3.23 -1.64
C ARG A 114 -9.86 -2.97 -1.12
N LEU A 115 -9.01 -3.97 -1.23
CA LEU A 115 -7.59 -3.91 -0.86
C LEU A 115 -6.78 -4.43 -2.04
N VAL A 116 -5.83 -3.61 -2.51
CA VAL A 116 -4.98 -3.93 -3.66
C VAL A 116 -3.52 -3.86 -3.23
N PHE A 117 -2.78 -4.93 -3.49
CA PHE A 117 -1.32 -4.95 -3.33
C PHE A 117 -0.67 -4.92 -4.71
N VAL A 118 0.13 -3.90 -4.96
CA VAL A 118 0.97 -3.82 -6.16
C VAL A 118 2.33 -4.39 -5.79
N VAL A 119 2.49 -5.69 -5.96
CA VAL A 119 3.64 -6.44 -5.46
C VAL A 119 4.82 -6.32 -6.41
N ARG A 120 5.97 -5.91 -5.88
CA ARG A 120 7.22 -5.83 -6.63
C ARG A 120 8.24 -6.78 -6.01
N GLU A 121 8.43 -7.91 -6.63
CA GLU A 121 9.43 -8.91 -6.27
C GLU A 121 9.66 -9.87 -7.43
N THR A 122 10.89 -10.31 -7.65
CA THR A 122 11.21 -11.36 -8.61
C THR A 122 12.63 -11.90 -8.35
N PRO A 123 12.87 -13.23 -8.41
CA PRO A 123 11.88 -14.30 -8.51
C PRO A 123 11.07 -14.46 -7.23
N LEU A 124 9.99 -15.20 -7.28
CA LEU A 124 9.10 -15.43 -6.14
C LEU A 124 9.36 -16.81 -5.52
N SER A 125 9.48 -16.84 -4.19
CA SER A 125 9.55 -18.09 -3.44
C SER A 125 8.17 -18.72 -3.31
N LEU A 126 8.11 -19.99 -2.93
CA LEU A 126 6.84 -20.65 -2.65
C LEU A 126 6.11 -19.96 -1.49
N ILE A 127 6.84 -19.45 -0.49
CA ILE A 127 6.25 -18.71 0.62
C ILE A 127 5.55 -17.44 0.12
N HIS A 128 6.20 -16.68 -0.78
CA HIS A 128 5.60 -15.51 -1.40
C HIS A 128 4.30 -15.86 -2.12
N LEU A 129 4.33 -16.91 -2.93
CA LEU A 129 3.15 -17.35 -3.70
C LEU A 129 2.01 -17.81 -2.81
N ARG A 130 2.31 -18.54 -1.74
CA ARG A 130 1.30 -18.98 -0.77
C ARG A 130 0.66 -17.80 -0.05
N ASN A 131 1.44 -16.81 0.34
CA ASN A 131 0.93 -15.60 1.00
C ASN A 131 0.02 -14.80 0.06
N MET A 132 0.42 -14.66 -1.19
CA MET A 132 -0.42 -14.00 -2.20
C MET A 132 -1.72 -14.75 -2.46
N ALA A 133 -1.66 -16.07 -2.52
CA ALA A 133 -2.86 -16.90 -2.65
C ALA A 133 -3.79 -16.71 -1.44
N ALA A 134 -3.25 -16.73 -0.23
CA ALA A 134 -4.03 -16.54 1.00
C ALA A 134 -4.73 -15.17 1.00
N LEU A 135 -4.05 -14.10 0.62
CA LEU A 135 -4.66 -12.78 0.55
C LEU A 135 -5.73 -12.69 -0.53
N THR A 136 -5.52 -13.35 -1.66
CA THR A 136 -6.52 -13.40 -2.73
C THR A 136 -7.78 -14.13 -2.27
N GLU A 137 -7.62 -15.25 -1.55
CA GLU A 137 -8.74 -15.97 -0.95
C GLU A 137 -9.49 -15.13 0.08
N ALA A 138 -8.76 -14.27 0.80
CA ALA A 138 -9.36 -13.37 1.80
C ALA A 138 -10.06 -12.15 1.17
N GLY A 139 -9.94 -11.94 -0.13
CA GLY A 139 -10.62 -10.87 -0.85
C GLY A 139 -9.73 -9.74 -1.37
N ALA A 140 -8.42 -9.80 -1.15
CA ALA A 140 -7.50 -8.81 -1.70
C ALA A 140 -7.23 -9.06 -3.18
N VAL A 141 -6.77 -8.03 -3.86
CA VAL A 141 -6.34 -8.11 -5.26
C VAL A 141 -4.81 -8.00 -5.27
N ILE A 142 -4.16 -8.95 -5.93
CA ILE A 142 -2.71 -8.94 -6.14
C ILE A 142 -2.43 -8.50 -7.57
N LEU A 143 -1.76 -7.37 -7.71
CA LEU A 143 -1.28 -6.86 -9.00
C LEU A 143 0.23 -7.03 -9.06
N PRO A 144 0.75 -7.96 -9.87
CA PRO A 144 2.19 -8.06 -10.07
C PRO A 144 2.72 -6.78 -10.73
N CYS A 145 3.83 -6.27 -10.22
CA CYS A 145 4.50 -5.10 -10.77
C CYS A 145 5.89 -5.50 -11.24
N LEU A 146 6.14 -5.38 -12.53
CA LEU A 146 7.44 -5.64 -13.13
C LEU A 146 7.99 -4.34 -13.70
N LEU A 147 9.19 -3.99 -13.25
CA LEU A 147 9.89 -2.82 -13.78
C LEU A 147 10.81 -3.28 -14.91
N TYR A 148 10.53 -2.85 -16.11
CA TYR A 148 11.30 -3.23 -17.29
C TYR A 148 12.78 -2.78 -17.21
N THR A 149 13.02 -1.66 -16.55
CA THR A 149 14.36 -1.07 -16.42
C THR A 149 14.94 -1.19 -15.01
N SER A 150 14.42 -2.12 -14.21
CA SER A 150 14.95 -2.37 -12.87
C SER A 150 16.42 -2.78 -12.99
N PRO A 151 17.36 -2.08 -12.31
CA PRO A 151 18.76 -2.45 -12.39
C PRO A 151 18.95 -3.86 -11.85
N SER A 152 19.66 -4.68 -12.63
CA SER A 152 20.10 -5.98 -12.14
C SER A 152 21.15 -5.79 -11.07
N PRO A 153 21.15 -6.59 -10.01
CA PRO A 153 22.23 -6.58 -9.03
C PRO A 153 23.55 -7.01 -9.67
#